data_556fbdc93a11fa748474007baacb24b0
#
_entry.id   556fbdc93a11fa748474007baacb24b0
#
_cell.length_a   1.000
_cell.length_b   1.000
_cell.length_c   1.000
_cell.angle_alpha   90.00
_cell.angle_beta   90.00
_cell.angle_gamma   90.00
#
_symmetry.space_group_name_H-M   'P 1'
#
loop_
_entity.id
_entity.type
_entity.pdbx_description
1 polymer ?
#
loop_
_entity_poly.entity_id
_entity_poly.type
_entity_poly.pdbx_seq_one_letter_code
_entity_poly.pdbx_strand_id
1 'polypeptide(L)'
;MQLGFVSAILPELSLEEVAALASSIGYGCVEVMCWPPGKAERRYAGVTHVDVVGFDKGEAAQVTDLMQRHNVRISGLGYYPNPLAPDETEAQVYVAHIRAVIRAAELLGVGVVNSF
;
A
#
# COMPACT_ATOMS: atom_id res chain seq x y z
N MET A 1 -4.99 -17.35 12.35
CA MET A 1 -5.68 -16.16 11.77
C MET A 1 -5.09 -14.90 12.37
N GLN A 2 -4.81 -13.90 11.56
CA GLN A 2 -4.32 -12.60 12.03
C GLN A 2 -5.38 -11.54 11.75
N LEU A 3 -5.56 -10.63 12.70
CA LEU A 3 -6.37 -9.44 12.52
C LEU A 3 -5.49 -8.30 12.02
N GLY A 4 -6.04 -7.48 11.16
CA GLY A 4 -5.39 -6.31 10.63
C GLY A 4 -6.41 -5.27 10.17
N PHE A 5 -5.90 -4.21 9.58
CA PHE A 5 -6.72 -3.14 9.01
C PHE A 5 -6.09 -2.60 7.73
N VAL A 6 -6.86 -1.78 7.03
CA VAL A 6 -6.42 -1.09 5.82
C VAL A 6 -5.83 0.27 6.20
N SER A 7 -4.60 0.56 5.81
CA SER A 7 -3.90 1.78 6.21
C SER A 7 -4.56 3.08 5.72
N ALA A 8 -5.48 2.98 4.76
CA ALA A 8 -6.25 4.13 4.26
C ALA A 8 -7.02 4.90 5.35
N ILE A 9 -7.33 4.27 6.48
CA ILE A 9 -8.02 4.92 7.60
C ILE A 9 -7.11 5.86 8.42
N LEU A 10 -5.80 5.82 8.17
CA LEU A 10 -4.78 6.59 8.87
C LEU A 10 -3.95 7.43 7.89
N PRO A 11 -4.59 8.31 7.10
CA PRO A 11 -3.91 9.00 6.00
C PRO A 11 -2.84 10.01 6.46
N GLU A 12 -2.91 10.48 7.69
CA GLU A 12 -1.96 11.45 8.25
C GLU A 12 -0.69 10.79 8.82
N LEU A 13 -0.70 9.47 9.02
CA LEU A 13 0.43 8.75 9.60
C LEU A 13 1.40 8.27 8.52
N SER A 14 2.68 8.21 8.86
CA SER A 14 3.69 7.51 8.06
C SER A 14 3.50 5.99 8.16
N LEU A 15 4.12 5.22 7.26
CA LEU A 15 4.11 3.76 7.35
C LEU A 15 4.65 3.27 8.70
N GLU A 16 5.71 3.89 9.21
CA GLU A 16 6.28 3.53 10.51
C GLU A 16 5.30 3.78 11.66
N GLU A 17 4.61 4.92 11.64
CA GLU A 17 3.58 5.24 12.65
C GLU A 17 2.39 4.28 12.57
N VAL A 18 1.98 3.90 11.35
CA VAL A 18 0.94 2.87 11.13
C VAL A 18 1.37 1.53 11.71
N ALA A 19 2.59 1.09 11.44
CA ALA A 19 3.13 -0.18 11.95
C ALA A 19 3.25 -0.15 13.48
N ALA A 20 3.74 0.95 14.05
CA ALA A 20 3.85 1.12 15.50
C ALA A 20 2.47 1.06 16.17
N LEU A 21 1.48 1.75 15.62
CA LEU A 21 0.11 1.73 16.13
C LEU A 21 -0.50 0.33 16.05
N ALA A 22 -0.38 -0.34 14.89
CA ALA A 22 -0.86 -1.70 14.72
C ALA A 22 -0.26 -2.65 15.77
N SER A 23 1.04 -2.58 15.96
CA SER A 23 1.76 -3.38 16.96
C SER A 23 1.26 -3.09 18.39
N SER A 24 1.09 -1.82 18.75
CA SER A 24 0.64 -1.41 20.09
C SER A 24 -0.77 -1.91 20.43
N ILE A 25 -1.64 -2.00 19.43
CA ILE A 25 -3.03 -2.49 19.60
C ILE A 25 -3.07 -4.02 19.60
N GLY A 26 -2.09 -4.69 18.99
CA GLY A 26 -2.03 -6.14 18.86
C GLY A 26 -2.48 -6.67 17.50
N TYR A 27 -2.55 -5.82 16.46
CA TYR A 27 -2.78 -6.28 15.10
C TYR A 27 -1.52 -6.93 14.51
N GLY A 28 -1.70 -8.03 13.80
CA GLY A 28 -0.60 -8.80 13.21
C GLY A 28 -0.27 -8.40 11.77
N CYS A 29 -1.17 -7.69 11.09
CA CYS A 29 -0.98 -7.31 9.69
C CYS A 29 -1.70 -6.02 9.32
N VAL A 30 -1.26 -5.44 8.20
CA VAL A 30 -1.85 -4.22 7.61
C VAL A 30 -1.89 -4.39 6.09
N GLU A 31 -3.02 -4.05 5.47
CA GLU A 31 -3.06 -3.79 4.05
C GLU A 31 -2.57 -2.37 3.79
N VAL A 32 -1.48 -2.25 3.03
CA VAL A 32 -0.77 -0.99 2.84
C VAL A 32 -1.22 -0.29 1.56
N MET A 33 -1.63 0.96 1.68
CA MET A 33 -2.07 1.77 0.55
C MET A 33 -0.89 2.28 -0.27
N CYS A 34 -1.02 2.16 -1.59
CA CYS A 34 0.01 2.48 -2.58
C CYS A 34 -0.49 3.44 -3.66
N TRP A 35 -1.34 4.40 -3.29
CA TRP A 35 -1.76 5.42 -4.24
C TRP A 35 -0.58 6.32 -4.65
N PRO A 36 -0.61 6.94 -5.84
CA PRO A 36 0.37 7.95 -6.17
C PRO A 36 0.34 9.09 -5.16
N PRO A 37 1.50 9.66 -4.77
CA PRO A 37 1.52 10.83 -3.92
C PRO A 37 0.72 11.98 -4.53
N GLY A 38 -0.10 12.64 -3.71
CA GLY A 38 -0.93 13.73 -4.16
C GLY A 38 -2.16 13.96 -3.30
N LYS A 39 -3.00 14.90 -3.71
CA LYS A 39 -4.22 15.25 -2.98
C LYS A 39 -5.36 14.29 -3.37
N ALA A 40 -5.96 13.67 -2.37
CA ALA A 40 -7.13 12.82 -2.56
C ALA A 40 -8.40 13.63 -2.83
N GLU A 41 -9.21 13.17 -3.77
CA GLU A 41 -10.53 13.75 -4.04
C GLU A 41 -11.62 13.20 -3.12
N ARG A 42 -11.41 12.03 -2.56
CA ARG A 42 -12.38 11.32 -1.73
C ARG A 42 -11.74 10.80 -0.45
N ARG A 43 -12.56 10.64 0.59
CA ARG A 43 -12.16 10.00 1.84
C ARG A 43 -11.63 8.58 1.57
N TYR A 44 -10.52 8.23 2.18
CA TYR A 44 -9.82 6.95 2.04
C TYR A 44 -9.20 6.67 0.67
N ALA A 45 -9.30 7.60 -0.27
CA ALA A 45 -8.58 7.54 -1.55
C ALA A 45 -7.30 8.38 -1.49
N GLY A 46 -6.35 8.08 -2.38
CA GLY A 46 -5.13 8.87 -2.51
C GLY A 46 -4.16 8.75 -1.34
N VAL A 47 -4.28 7.71 -0.52
CA VAL A 47 -3.37 7.47 0.60
C VAL A 47 -2.13 6.73 0.12
N THR A 48 -0.96 7.28 0.42
CA THR A 48 0.33 6.72 0.04
C THR A 48 1.15 6.41 1.29
N HIS A 49 1.21 5.15 1.68
CA HIS A 49 2.12 4.69 2.73
C HIS A 49 3.39 4.06 2.15
N VAL A 50 3.30 3.51 0.94
CA VAL A 50 4.43 3.08 0.12
C VAL A 50 4.28 3.68 -1.27
N ASP A 51 5.25 4.50 -1.68
CA ASP A 51 5.33 5.01 -3.05
C ASP A 51 5.96 3.94 -3.94
N VAL A 52 5.19 3.43 -4.89
CA VAL A 52 5.62 2.34 -5.76
C VAL A 52 6.27 2.81 -7.06
N VAL A 53 6.30 4.11 -7.30
CA VAL A 53 6.93 4.68 -8.51
C VAL A 53 8.45 4.67 -8.32
N GLY A 54 9.16 3.97 -9.21
CA GLY A 54 10.61 3.80 -9.09
C GLY A 54 11.05 2.95 -7.89
N PHE A 55 10.15 2.16 -7.34
CA PHE A 55 10.42 1.28 -6.20
C PHE A 55 11.45 0.21 -6.55
N ASP A 56 12.49 0.12 -5.75
CA ASP A 56 13.62 -0.78 -5.97
C ASP A 56 13.87 -1.74 -4.80
N LYS A 57 14.88 -2.59 -4.94
CA LYS A 57 15.26 -3.56 -3.90
C LYS A 57 15.73 -2.90 -2.61
N GLY A 58 16.37 -1.74 -2.69
CA GLY A 58 16.81 -0.99 -1.52
C GLY A 58 15.63 -0.47 -0.71
N GLU A 59 14.65 0.11 -1.38
CA GLU A 59 13.41 0.58 -0.74
C GLU A 59 12.60 -0.59 -0.18
N ALA A 60 12.52 -1.70 -0.91
CA ALA A 60 11.87 -2.91 -0.42
C ALA A 60 12.52 -3.45 0.86
N ALA A 61 13.86 -3.44 0.93
CA ALA A 61 14.59 -3.83 2.14
C ALA A 61 14.28 -2.90 3.33
N GLN A 62 14.18 -1.60 3.09
CA GLN A 62 13.83 -0.62 4.14
C GLN A 62 12.41 -0.85 4.67
N VAL A 63 11.44 -1.05 3.79
CA VAL A 63 10.05 -1.34 4.18
C VAL A 63 9.97 -2.66 4.95
N THR A 64 10.63 -3.71 4.47
CA THR A 64 10.65 -5.01 5.13
C THR A 64 11.26 -4.92 6.53
N ASP A 65 12.39 -4.24 6.68
CA ASP A 65 13.05 -4.03 7.96
C ASP A 65 12.16 -3.25 8.94
N LEU A 66 11.54 -2.18 8.47
CA LEU A 66 10.60 -1.38 9.26
C LEU A 66 9.45 -2.25 9.80
N MET A 67 8.81 -3.01 8.93
CA MET A 67 7.69 -3.87 9.32
C MET A 67 8.12 -4.97 10.29
N GLN A 68 9.29 -5.57 10.09
CA GLN A 68 9.86 -6.58 10.99
C GLN A 68 10.17 -6.01 12.38
N ARG A 69 10.73 -4.79 12.45
CA ARG A 69 11.01 -4.12 13.74
C ARG A 69 9.75 -3.94 14.58
N HIS A 70 8.61 -3.72 13.95
CA HIS A 70 7.32 -3.57 14.63
C HIS A 70 6.54 -4.88 14.76
N ASN A 71 7.07 -6.00 14.24
CA ASN A 71 6.41 -7.30 14.23
C ASN A 71 5.00 -7.26 13.61
N VAL A 72 4.85 -6.52 12.52
CA VAL A 72 3.62 -6.39 11.75
C VAL A 72 3.88 -6.80 10.31
N ARG A 73 3.01 -7.61 9.72
CA ARG A 73 3.14 -8.06 8.34
C ARG A 73 2.32 -7.19 7.39
N ILE A 74 2.75 -7.10 6.14
CA ILE A 74 1.93 -6.58 5.06
C ILE A 74 1.06 -7.73 4.55
N SER A 75 -0.26 -7.61 4.71
CA SER A 75 -1.23 -8.60 4.22
C SER A 75 -1.53 -8.44 2.74
N GLY A 76 -1.36 -7.26 2.20
CA GLY A 76 -1.55 -6.93 0.80
C GLY A 76 -1.17 -5.48 0.51
N LEU A 77 -0.99 -5.15 -0.76
CA LEU A 77 -0.88 -3.78 -1.24
C LEU A 77 -2.19 -3.37 -1.90
N GLY A 78 -2.69 -2.19 -1.60
CA GLY A 78 -3.98 -1.71 -2.07
C GLY A 78 -3.88 -0.47 -2.96
N TYR A 79 -4.56 -0.53 -4.11
CA TYR A 79 -4.77 0.59 -5.03
C TYR A 79 -6.09 0.38 -5.76
N TYR A 80 -7.09 1.20 -5.51
CA TYR A 80 -8.48 0.91 -5.86
C TYR A 80 -9.13 1.71 -7.01
N PRO A 81 -8.45 2.51 -7.84
CA PRO A 81 -9.06 3.02 -9.05
C PRO A 81 -9.48 1.91 -10.01
N ASN A 82 -10.61 2.11 -10.67
CA ASN A 82 -11.15 1.12 -11.60
C ASN A 82 -10.34 1.07 -12.91
N PRO A 83 -9.60 0.00 -13.23
CA PRO A 83 -8.84 -0.11 -14.46
C PRO A 83 -9.73 -0.24 -15.71
N LEU A 84 -11.03 -0.46 -15.53
CA LEU A 84 -12.03 -0.51 -16.59
C LEU A 84 -12.81 0.80 -16.70
N ALA A 85 -12.24 1.92 -16.26
CA ALA A 85 -12.86 3.24 -16.40
C ALA A 85 -13.26 3.51 -17.86
N PRO A 86 -14.42 4.19 -18.11
CA PRO A 86 -14.88 4.46 -19.46
C PRO A 86 -13.94 5.34 -20.28
N ASP A 87 -13.23 6.24 -19.63
CA ASP A 87 -12.16 7.03 -20.25
C ASP A 87 -10.91 6.20 -20.40
N GLU A 88 -10.50 5.96 -21.65
CA GLU A 88 -9.37 5.08 -21.97
C GLU A 88 -8.05 5.64 -21.45
N THR A 89 -7.85 6.97 -21.52
CA THR A 89 -6.63 7.61 -21.01
C THR A 89 -6.50 7.41 -19.50
N GLU A 90 -7.60 7.61 -18.79
CA GLU A 90 -7.67 7.40 -17.34
C GLU A 90 -7.44 5.91 -16.98
N ALA A 91 -8.09 5.00 -17.71
CA ALA A 91 -7.92 3.57 -17.52
C ALA A 91 -6.45 3.12 -17.70
N GLN A 92 -5.76 3.66 -18.71
CA GLN A 92 -4.34 3.35 -18.94
C GLN A 92 -3.44 3.85 -17.81
N VAL A 93 -3.73 5.01 -17.23
CA VAL A 93 -3.01 5.51 -16.03
C VAL A 93 -3.17 4.54 -14.86
N TYR A 94 -4.39 4.07 -14.61
CA TYR A 94 -4.66 3.13 -13.54
C TYR A 94 -3.97 1.79 -13.77
N VAL A 95 -4.03 1.24 -14.98
CA VAL A 95 -3.35 -0.01 -15.35
C VAL A 95 -1.84 0.11 -15.16
N ALA A 96 -1.24 1.21 -15.58
CA ALA A 96 0.20 1.43 -15.42
C ALA A 96 0.60 1.46 -13.94
N HIS A 97 -0.20 2.10 -13.09
CA HIS A 97 0.07 2.16 -11.65
C HIS A 97 -0.13 0.80 -10.97
N ILE A 98 -1.18 0.06 -11.32
CA ILE A 98 -1.39 -1.32 -10.82
C ILE A 98 -0.18 -2.20 -11.14
N ARG A 99 0.39 -2.09 -12.34
CA ARG A 99 1.61 -2.82 -12.69
C ARG A 99 2.80 -2.44 -11.80
N ALA A 100 2.91 -1.17 -11.43
CA ALA A 100 3.94 -0.72 -10.49
C ALA A 100 3.71 -1.32 -9.08
N VAL A 101 2.47 -1.37 -8.63
CA VAL A 101 2.10 -2.01 -7.35
C VAL A 101 2.44 -3.50 -7.36
N ILE A 102 2.15 -4.21 -8.45
CA ILE A 102 2.47 -5.64 -8.58
C ILE A 102 3.99 -5.87 -8.52
N ARG A 103 4.79 -5.04 -9.20
CA ARG A 103 6.25 -5.12 -9.12
C ARG A 103 6.79 -4.85 -7.71
N ALA A 104 6.22 -3.87 -7.03
CA ALA A 104 6.58 -3.59 -5.64
C ALA A 104 6.22 -4.75 -4.71
N ALA A 105 5.04 -5.36 -4.90
CA ALA A 105 4.62 -6.54 -4.16
C ALA A 105 5.60 -7.71 -4.34
N GLU A 106 6.06 -7.95 -5.57
CA GLU A 106 7.07 -8.97 -5.85
C GLU A 106 8.37 -8.70 -5.08
N LEU A 107 8.87 -7.47 -5.10
CA LEU A 107 10.09 -7.08 -4.38
C LEU A 107 9.94 -7.20 -2.85
N LEU A 108 8.74 -6.96 -2.34
CA LEU A 108 8.42 -7.08 -0.91
C LEU A 108 8.08 -8.51 -0.48
N GLY A 109 7.93 -9.46 -1.41
CA GLY A 109 7.45 -10.79 -1.11
C GLY A 109 5.99 -10.84 -0.64
N VAL A 110 5.19 -9.85 -1.03
CA VAL A 110 3.76 -9.76 -0.72
C VAL A 110 2.96 -10.45 -1.81
N GLY A 111 2.18 -11.47 -1.43
CA GLY A 111 1.45 -12.31 -2.39
C GLY A 111 0.09 -11.76 -2.84
N VAL A 112 -0.35 -10.63 -2.32
CA VAL A 112 -1.68 -10.07 -2.60
C VAL A 112 -1.58 -8.61 -3.00
N VAL A 113 -2.20 -8.29 -4.12
CA VAL A 113 -2.48 -6.91 -4.57
C VAL A 113 -3.97 -6.76 -4.72
N ASN A 114 -4.55 -5.82 -4.00
CA ASN A 114 -5.97 -5.53 -4.05
C ASN A 114 -6.26 -4.34 -4.96
N SER A 115 -7.23 -4.51 -5.82
CA SER A 115 -7.70 -3.49 -6.75
C SER A 115 -9.23 -3.56 -6.88
N PHE A 116 -9.80 -2.59 -7.57
CA PHE A 116 -11.23 -2.55 -7.82
C PHE A 116 -11.66 -3.62 -8.85
#